data_d994ba9f68dfcb496392f7d06e0c9156
#
_entry.id   d994ba9f68dfcb496392f7d06e0c9156
#
_cell.length_a   1.000
_cell.length_b   1.000
_cell.length_c   1.000
_cell.angle_alpha   90.00
_cell.angle_beta   90.00
_cell.angle_gamma   90.00
#
_symmetry.space_group_name_H-M   'P 1'
#
loop_
_entity.id
_entity.type
_entity.pdbx_description
1 polymer ?
#
loop_
_entity_poly.entity_id
_entity_poly.type
_entity_poly.pdbx_seq_one_letter_code
_entity_poly.pdbx_strand_id
1 'polypeptide(L)'
;HYPLRRQRQMCIRDSYKRLTEEELKEIEEKAKKDLAAANRKALTAPDPDPKTIFNYVLPEPYEPEKYKDGTHRETEGEKKFFVTAINETLKAEFRHNPNTFIWGQDVANRDKGGVFNVTKGMQQEFGEARVFSAPIAEDYIVGTANGMSRFDPKIRVVIEGAEFADYFWPAVEQYVECTHEYWRSNGQFVPNVTLRLASGGYIGGGLYHSQNLEGALATLPGARIVCPSFADDAAGLLRTSIRSRGFTLFIEPKALYNSVEAATIVPNDFEVPFGKARIRREGSDLSIITYGNTTHFCLNVAERLEKEGGWSVEVIDIRSLIPLDKETIYESVKKTSKALIVHEDKVFGGFGGEIAASIGTDLFRYLDAPVQRVGSTFTPVGFNPILESAILPGADRIFEAAKKLLEY
;
A
#
# COMPACT_ATOMS: atom_id res chain seq x y z
N HIS A 1 11.76 9.66 -38.90
CA HIS A 1 12.09 8.63 -37.92
C HIS A 1 12.05 7.18 -38.47
N TYR A 2 11.29 6.88 -39.50
CA TYR A 2 11.20 5.56 -40.13
C TYR A 2 12.52 5.05 -40.76
N PRO A 3 13.30 5.87 -41.47
CA PRO A 3 14.58 5.44 -42.06
C PRO A 3 15.62 5.04 -41.00
N LEU A 4 15.73 5.77 -39.90
CA LEU A 4 16.71 5.51 -38.82
C LEU A 4 16.41 4.21 -38.06
N ARG A 5 15.13 3.87 -37.91
CA ARG A 5 14.71 2.60 -37.29
C ARG A 5 15.09 1.39 -38.16
N ARG A 6 14.86 1.52 -39.47
CA ARG A 6 15.23 0.51 -40.44
C ARG A 6 16.76 0.33 -40.52
N GLN A 7 17.51 1.43 -40.46
CA GLN A 7 18.96 1.41 -40.44
C GLN A 7 19.55 0.75 -39.20
N ARG A 8 18.97 1.02 -38.00
CA ARG A 8 19.35 0.31 -36.77
C ARG A 8 19.07 -1.19 -36.82
N GLN A 9 17.93 -1.60 -37.36
CA GLN A 9 17.63 -3.03 -37.55
C GLN A 9 18.58 -3.71 -38.49
N MET A 10 18.98 -3.06 -39.60
CA MET A 10 20.01 -3.57 -40.51
C MET A 10 21.38 -3.69 -39.81
N CYS A 11 21.82 -2.70 -39.05
CA CYS A 11 23.09 -2.75 -38.32
C CYS A 11 23.11 -3.88 -37.29
N ILE A 12 22.03 -4.09 -36.54
CA ILE A 12 21.92 -5.20 -35.57
C ILE A 12 21.99 -6.56 -36.30
N ARG A 13 21.24 -6.71 -37.40
CA ARG A 13 21.26 -7.92 -38.22
C ARG A 13 22.64 -8.22 -38.74
N ASP A 14 23.29 -7.23 -39.37
CA ASP A 14 24.60 -7.39 -40.00
C ASP A 14 25.72 -7.64 -38.96
N SER A 15 25.61 -7.07 -37.78
CA SER A 15 26.56 -7.30 -36.69
C SER A 15 26.48 -8.72 -36.12
N TYR A 16 25.27 -9.28 -36.04
CA TYR A 16 25.07 -10.59 -35.44
C TYR A 16 24.96 -11.74 -36.45
N LYS A 17 24.81 -11.47 -37.76
CA LYS A 17 24.71 -12.47 -38.87
C LYS A 17 23.82 -13.67 -38.55
N ARG A 18 22.68 -13.41 -37.86
CA ARG A 18 21.83 -14.46 -37.30
C ARG A 18 20.75 -14.94 -38.26
N LEU A 19 20.38 -14.12 -39.26
CA LEU A 19 19.33 -14.43 -40.24
C LEU A 19 19.71 -13.98 -41.62
N THR A 20 19.32 -14.77 -42.63
CA THR A 20 19.39 -14.39 -44.02
C THR A 20 18.26 -13.44 -44.43
N GLU A 21 18.37 -12.82 -45.61
CA GLU A 21 17.29 -11.97 -46.17
C GLU A 21 16.02 -12.77 -46.42
N GLU A 22 16.17 -14.03 -46.87
CA GLU A 22 15.06 -14.95 -47.12
C GLU A 22 14.34 -15.30 -45.82
N GLU A 23 15.06 -15.70 -44.79
CA GLU A 23 14.50 -16.01 -43.45
C GLU A 23 13.77 -14.80 -42.85
N LEU A 24 14.32 -13.58 -43.02
CA LEU A 24 13.68 -12.37 -42.54
C LEU A 24 12.36 -12.11 -43.27
N LYS A 25 12.33 -12.28 -44.60
CA LYS A 25 11.08 -12.14 -45.39
C LYS A 25 10.04 -13.18 -45.00
N GLU A 26 10.43 -14.42 -44.79
CA GLU A 26 9.53 -15.48 -44.33
C GLU A 26 8.89 -15.13 -42.97
N ILE A 27 9.69 -14.63 -42.01
CA ILE A 27 9.24 -14.19 -40.71
C ILE A 27 8.24 -13.01 -40.86
N GLU A 28 8.59 -12.02 -41.70
CA GLU A 28 7.72 -10.87 -41.94
C GLU A 28 6.37 -11.28 -42.57
N GLU A 29 6.37 -12.14 -43.57
CA GLU A 29 5.16 -12.61 -44.23
C GLU A 29 4.30 -13.48 -43.30
N LYS A 30 4.93 -14.34 -42.50
CA LYS A 30 4.23 -15.09 -41.46
C LYS A 30 3.59 -14.16 -40.44
N ALA A 31 4.34 -13.19 -39.93
CA ALA A 31 3.81 -12.22 -38.95
C ALA A 31 2.62 -11.42 -39.51
N LYS A 32 2.69 -10.98 -40.77
CA LYS A 32 1.57 -10.31 -41.44
C LYS A 32 0.33 -11.21 -41.55
N LYS A 33 0.53 -12.48 -41.92
CA LYS A 33 -0.54 -13.46 -42.04
C LYS A 33 -1.18 -13.77 -40.70
N ASP A 34 -0.38 -13.98 -39.66
CA ASP A 34 -0.85 -14.25 -38.31
C ASP A 34 -1.61 -13.06 -37.73
N LEU A 35 -1.09 -11.82 -37.94
CA LEU A 35 -1.77 -10.59 -37.54
C LEU A 35 -3.12 -10.42 -38.25
N ALA A 36 -3.18 -10.65 -39.57
CA ALA A 36 -4.42 -10.58 -40.31
C ALA A 36 -5.44 -11.62 -39.87
N ALA A 37 -5.00 -12.82 -39.48
CA ALA A 37 -5.88 -13.86 -38.97
C ALA A 37 -6.39 -13.51 -37.56
N ALA A 38 -5.53 -13.01 -36.67
CA ALA A 38 -5.90 -12.53 -35.35
C ALA A 38 -6.90 -11.38 -35.40
N ASN A 39 -6.66 -10.41 -36.29
CA ASN A 39 -7.58 -9.27 -36.48
C ASN A 39 -8.98 -9.73 -36.97
N ARG A 40 -9.03 -10.64 -37.96
CA ARG A 40 -10.32 -11.22 -38.38
C ARG A 40 -11.04 -11.89 -37.23
N LYS A 41 -10.34 -12.71 -36.43
CA LYS A 41 -10.91 -13.38 -35.27
C LYS A 41 -11.45 -12.40 -34.24
N ALA A 42 -10.70 -11.32 -33.98
CA ALA A 42 -11.14 -10.26 -33.05
C ALA A 42 -12.40 -9.54 -33.54
N LEU A 43 -12.43 -9.17 -34.83
CA LEU A 43 -13.58 -8.47 -35.44
C LEU A 43 -14.86 -9.31 -35.51
N THR A 44 -14.76 -10.62 -35.51
CA THR A 44 -15.90 -11.55 -35.55
C THR A 44 -16.25 -12.15 -34.20
N ALA A 45 -15.52 -11.80 -33.16
CA ALA A 45 -15.81 -12.23 -31.79
C ALA A 45 -17.12 -11.59 -31.31
N PRO A 46 -17.93 -12.27 -30.48
CA PRO A 46 -19.08 -11.65 -29.83
C PRO A 46 -18.66 -10.51 -28.92
N ASP A 47 -19.53 -9.53 -28.73
CA ASP A 47 -19.31 -8.47 -27.77
C ASP A 47 -19.15 -9.02 -26.36
N PRO A 48 -18.31 -8.39 -25.51
CA PRO A 48 -18.14 -8.82 -24.13
C PRO A 48 -19.42 -8.61 -23.31
N ASP A 49 -19.69 -9.51 -22.37
CA ASP A 49 -20.80 -9.35 -21.43
C ASP A 49 -20.46 -8.24 -20.40
N PRO A 50 -21.27 -7.16 -20.31
CA PRO A 50 -21.05 -6.08 -19.32
C PRO A 50 -21.00 -6.57 -17.87
N LYS A 51 -21.58 -7.72 -17.54
CA LYS A 51 -21.49 -8.32 -16.20
C LYS A 51 -20.08 -8.75 -15.81
N THR A 52 -19.17 -8.86 -16.77
CA THR A 52 -17.79 -9.28 -16.55
C THR A 52 -16.83 -8.15 -16.19
N ILE A 53 -17.30 -6.90 -16.11
CA ILE A 53 -16.44 -5.72 -15.84
C ILE A 53 -15.67 -5.79 -14.51
N PHE A 54 -16.16 -6.54 -13.54
CA PHE A 54 -15.48 -6.73 -12.24
C PHE A 54 -14.57 -7.96 -12.21
N ASN A 55 -14.56 -8.78 -13.26
CA ASN A 55 -13.69 -9.93 -13.32
C ASN A 55 -12.23 -9.44 -13.43
N TYR A 56 -11.35 -10.10 -12.71
CA TYR A 56 -9.91 -9.83 -12.77
C TYR A 56 -9.46 -8.42 -12.35
N VAL A 57 -10.26 -7.69 -11.58
CA VAL A 57 -9.81 -6.41 -10.99
C VAL A 57 -8.68 -6.66 -9.99
N LEU A 58 -8.87 -7.62 -9.10
CA LEU A 58 -7.86 -8.11 -8.16
C LEU A 58 -7.89 -9.64 -8.13
N PRO A 59 -6.74 -10.30 -8.12
CA PRO A 59 -6.69 -11.74 -7.87
C PRO A 59 -7.02 -12.05 -6.42
N GLU A 60 -7.45 -13.30 -6.16
CA GLU A 60 -7.67 -13.75 -4.79
C GLU A 60 -6.38 -13.59 -3.97
N PRO A 61 -6.46 -13.03 -2.76
CA PRO A 61 -5.31 -12.86 -1.89
C PRO A 61 -4.85 -14.20 -1.32
N TYR A 62 -3.66 -14.20 -0.74
CA TYR A 62 -3.25 -15.24 0.20
C TYR A 62 -4.08 -15.12 1.48
N GLU A 63 -4.67 -16.21 1.93
CA GLU A 63 -5.46 -16.27 3.16
C GLU A 63 -4.67 -16.95 4.28
N PRO A 64 -4.38 -16.25 5.38
CA PRO A 64 -3.73 -16.84 6.55
C PRO A 64 -4.52 -18.00 7.15
N GLU A 65 -3.87 -19.14 7.36
CA GLU A 65 -4.52 -20.30 7.98
C GLU A 65 -4.66 -20.15 9.49
N LYS A 66 -3.61 -19.63 10.15
CA LYS A 66 -3.50 -19.56 11.62
C LYS A 66 -4.14 -18.31 12.21
N TYR A 67 -3.99 -17.15 11.56
CA TYR A 67 -4.41 -15.84 12.09
C TYR A 67 -5.55 -15.22 11.29
N LYS A 68 -6.67 -15.95 11.16
CA LYS A 68 -7.81 -15.57 10.31
C LYS A 68 -8.47 -14.25 10.69
N ASP A 69 -8.42 -13.88 11.97
CA ASP A 69 -8.92 -12.60 12.51
C ASP A 69 -7.87 -11.47 12.49
N GLY A 70 -6.62 -11.77 12.10
CA GLY A 70 -5.52 -10.83 12.09
C GLY A 70 -5.09 -10.37 13.48
N THR A 71 -5.25 -11.23 14.49
CA THR A 71 -4.81 -10.98 15.87
C THR A 71 -3.95 -12.11 16.40
N HIS A 72 -3.16 -11.84 17.44
CA HIS A 72 -2.43 -12.85 18.20
C HIS A 72 -2.61 -12.62 19.70
N ARG A 73 -2.32 -13.66 20.49
CA ARG A 73 -2.48 -13.66 21.96
C ARG A 73 -1.15 -13.63 22.72
N GLU A 74 -0.04 -13.50 22.02
CA GLU A 74 1.27 -13.46 22.65
C GLU A 74 1.44 -12.16 23.42
N THR A 75 1.65 -12.27 24.74
CA THR A 75 1.81 -11.14 25.67
C THR A 75 3.22 -11.09 26.28
N GLU A 76 3.99 -12.17 26.13
CA GLU A 76 5.35 -12.30 26.65
C GLU A 76 6.36 -12.28 25.49
N GLY A 77 7.43 -11.52 25.64
CA GLY A 77 8.49 -11.39 24.64
C GLY A 77 9.03 -9.96 24.54
N GLU A 78 10.10 -9.82 23.78
CA GLU A 78 10.68 -8.52 23.49
C GLU A 78 9.83 -7.77 22.46
N LYS A 79 9.52 -6.50 22.76
CA LYS A 79 8.86 -5.62 21.79
C LYS A 79 9.85 -5.21 20.70
N LYS A 80 9.43 -5.29 19.46
CA LYS A 80 10.21 -4.87 18.29
C LYS A 80 9.70 -3.52 17.79
N PHE A 81 10.63 -2.66 17.39
CA PHE A 81 10.29 -1.45 16.67
C PHE A 81 9.69 -1.79 15.29
N PHE A 82 8.90 -0.89 14.76
CA PHE A 82 8.23 -1.04 13.49
C PHE A 82 9.23 -1.36 12.35
N VAL A 83 10.35 -0.62 12.27
CA VAL A 83 11.42 -0.87 11.29
C VAL A 83 12.05 -2.26 11.43
N THR A 84 12.28 -2.71 12.67
CA THR A 84 12.83 -4.03 12.95
C THR A 84 11.89 -5.14 12.52
N ALA A 85 10.60 -4.98 12.79
CA ALA A 85 9.56 -5.93 12.39
C ALA A 85 9.50 -6.10 10.86
N ILE A 86 9.58 -5.00 10.10
CA ILE A 86 9.63 -5.03 8.64
C ILE A 86 10.91 -5.74 8.15
N ASN A 87 12.09 -5.35 8.67
CA ASN A 87 13.37 -5.95 8.27
C ASN A 87 13.41 -7.46 8.49
N GLU A 88 13.00 -7.90 9.68
CA GLU A 88 12.98 -9.34 10.02
C GLU A 88 11.96 -10.11 9.19
N THR A 89 10.81 -9.51 8.88
CA THR A 89 9.81 -10.12 8.00
C THR A 89 10.33 -10.26 6.58
N LEU A 90 10.96 -9.22 6.02
CA LEU A 90 11.61 -9.31 4.71
C LEU A 90 12.62 -10.45 4.67
N LYS A 91 13.50 -10.54 5.65
CA LYS A 91 14.49 -11.63 5.74
C LYS A 91 13.83 -13.00 5.85
N ALA A 92 12.77 -13.13 6.64
CA ALA A 92 12.03 -14.38 6.79
C ALA A 92 11.40 -14.83 5.46
N GLU A 93 10.74 -13.92 4.73
CA GLU A 93 10.13 -14.23 3.43
C GLU A 93 11.18 -14.54 2.35
N PHE A 94 12.35 -13.90 2.38
CA PHE A 94 13.47 -14.22 1.49
C PHE A 94 14.07 -15.61 1.74
N ARG A 95 14.08 -16.07 2.99
CA ARG A 95 14.47 -17.45 3.34
C ARG A 95 13.40 -18.44 2.95
N HIS A 96 12.14 -18.08 3.09
CA HIS A 96 10.99 -18.92 2.77
C HIS A 96 10.86 -19.16 1.26
N ASN A 97 11.04 -18.13 0.43
CA ASN A 97 10.92 -18.21 -1.02
C ASN A 97 12.19 -17.70 -1.74
N PRO A 98 13.00 -18.59 -2.34
CA PRO A 98 14.21 -18.18 -3.08
C PRO A 98 13.93 -17.32 -4.31
N ASN A 99 12.68 -17.26 -4.79
CA ASN A 99 12.24 -16.40 -5.90
C ASN A 99 11.71 -15.04 -5.43
N THR A 100 12.04 -14.60 -4.22
CA THR A 100 11.75 -13.26 -3.73
C THR A 100 12.92 -12.34 -4.02
N PHE A 101 12.62 -11.16 -4.58
CA PHE A 101 13.59 -10.14 -4.98
C PHE A 101 13.20 -8.79 -4.40
N ILE A 102 14.19 -7.95 -4.07
CA ILE A 102 13.95 -6.57 -3.63
C ILE A 102 14.94 -5.61 -4.28
N TRP A 103 14.42 -4.51 -4.79
CA TRP A 103 15.22 -3.37 -5.23
C TRP A 103 14.50 -2.04 -5.04
N GLY A 104 15.24 -0.97 -5.18
CA GLY A 104 14.77 0.40 -5.04
C GLY A 104 15.92 1.34 -4.77
N GLN A 105 15.61 2.53 -4.33
CA GLN A 105 16.62 3.54 -3.98
C GLN A 105 17.33 3.11 -2.68
N ASP A 106 18.65 3.10 -2.68
CA ASP A 106 19.53 2.76 -1.54
C ASP A 106 19.29 1.40 -0.84
N VAL A 107 18.46 0.53 -1.40
CA VAL A 107 18.10 -0.79 -0.83
C VAL A 107 19.33 -1.62 -0.46
N ALA A 108 20.37 -1.59 -1.28
CA ALA A 108 21.59 -2.39 -1.12
C ALA A 108 22.74 -1.63 -0.46
N ASN A 109 22.47 -0.52 0.22
CA ASN A 109 23.49 0.21 0.96
C ASN A 109 24.08 -0.68 2.06
N ARG A 110 25.39 -0.88 2.01
CA ARG A 110 26.13 -1.83 2.88
C ARG A 110 25.94 -1.55 4.36
N ASP A 111 25.98 -0.28 4.74
CA ASP A 111 26.04 0.14 6.12
C ASP A 111 24.67 0.40 6.73
N LYS A 112 23.72 0.83 5.90
CA LYS A 112 22.42 1.33 6.37
C LYS A 112 21.22 0.53 5.85
N GLY A 113 21.18 0.10 4.57
CA GLY A 113 19.98 -0.53 4.01
C GLY A 113 18.82 0.46 3.87
N GLY A 114 19.01 1.51 3.07
CA GLY A 114 18.09 2.62 2.89
C GLY A 114 18.20 3.70 3.97
N VAL A 115 17.49 4.81 3.77
CA VAL A 115 17.48 5.96 4.71
C VAL A 115 17.00 5.57 6.11
N PHE A 116 16.05 4.66 6.17
CA PHE A 116 15.41 4.23 7.43
C PHE A 116 15.90 2.87 7.94
N ASN A 117 16.97 2.30 7.38
CA ASN A 117 17.55 1.00 7.75
C ASN A 117 16.64 -0.22 7.52
N VAL A 118 15.60 -0.11 6.74
CA VAL A 118 14.60 -1.19 6.56
C VAL A 118 15.21 -2.44 5.93
N THR A 119 16.12 -2.29 4.97
CA THR A 119 16.78 -3.41 4.27
C THR A 119 18.17 -3.75 4.78
N LYS A 120 18.51 -3.26 5.96
CA LYS A 120 19.84 -3.48 6.57
C LYS A 120 20.21 -4.95 6.65
N GLY A 121 21.40 -5.29 6.11
CA GLY A 121 21.95 -6.65 6.14
C GLY A 121 21.34 -7.61 5.11
N MET A 122 20.38 -7.20 4.30
CA MET A 122 19.73 -8.09 3.34
C MET A 122 20.66 -8.49 2.17
N GLN A 123 21.39 -7.53 1.58
CA GLN A 123 22.29 -7.86 0.49
C GLN A 123 23.42 -8.78 0.92
N GLN A 124 23.94 -8.61 2.15
CA GLN A 124 24.98 -9.47 2.72
C GLN A 124 24.49 -10.91 2.91
N GLU A 125 23.23 -11.09 3.26
CA GLU A 125 22.63 -12.41 3.51
C GLU A 125 22.17 -13.11 2.21
N PHE A 126 21.54 -12.35 1.29
CA PHE A 126 20.85 -12.93 0.13
C PHE A 126 21.56 -12.69 -1.22
N GLY A 127 22.60 -11.87 -1.23
CA GLY A 127 23.40 -11.59 -2.41
C GLY A 127 22.82 -10.54 -3.36
N GLU A 128 23.69 -10.00 -4.22
CA GLU A 128 23.37 -8.92 -5.16
C GLU A 128 22.34 -9.32 -6.23
N ALA A 129 22.23 -10.59 -6.56
CA ALA A 129 21.26 -11.06 -7.54
C ALA A 129 19.81 -10.95 -7.06
N ARG A 130 19.59 -10.87 -5.76
CA ARG A 130 18.24 -10.78 -5.16
C ARG A 130 17.96 -9.46 -4.45
N VAL A 131 19.00 -8.75 -4.02
CA VAL A 131 18.92 -7.49 -3.28
C VAL A 131 19.87 -6.48 -3.92
N PHE A 132 19.33 -5.49 -4.60
CA PHE A 132 20.15 -4.50 -5.31
C PHE A 132 19.53 -3.11 -5.32
N SER A 133 20.38 -2.09 -5.46
CA SER A 133 19.92 -0.70 -5.62
C SER A 133 19.57 -0.42 -7.07
N ALA A 134 18.52 0.33 -7.28
CA ALA A 134 18.16 0.93 -8.55
C ALA A 134 18.69 2.38 -8.62
N PRO A 135 18.82 2.97 -9.81
CA PRO A 135 18.98 4.41 -9.92
C PRO A 135 17.74 5.14 -9.38
N ILE A 136 17.87 6.44 -9.09
CA ILE A 136 16.73 7.31 -8.73
C ILE A 136 15.88 7.53 -9.99
N ALA A 137 14.98 6.57 -10.23
CA ALA A 137 14.08 6.52 -11.38
C ALA A 137 12.87 5.65 -10.99
N GLU A 138 11.87 6.26 -10.40
CA GLU A 138 10.72 5.58 -9.80
C GLU A 138 9.91 4.81 -10.85
N ASP A 139 9.77 5.36 -12.05
CA ASP A 139 9.12 4.70 -13.20
C ASP A 139 9.87 3.42 -13.63
N TYR A 140 11.20 3.46 -13.66
CA TYR A 140 12.03 2.28 -13.93
C TYR A 140 11.84 1.21 -12.86
N ILE A 141 11.81 1.59 -11.58
CA ILE A 141 11.64 0.65 -10.46
C ILE A 141 10.31 -0.11 -10.59
N VAL A 142 9.21 0.60 -10.81
CA VAL A 142 7.88 -0.01 -10.94
C VAL A 142 7.73 -0.79 -12.24
N GLY A 143 8.19 -0.22 -13.36
CA GLY A 143 8.10 -0.87 -14.67
C GLY A 143 8.89 -2.18 -14.75
N THR A 144 10.09 -2.22 -14.16
CA THR A 144 10.88 -3.45 -14.08
C THR A 144 10.27 -4.49 -13.15
N ALA A 145 9.59 -4.06 -12.08
CA ALA A 145 8.86 -4.94 -11.19
C ALA A 145 7.70 -5.64 -11.91
N ASN A 146 6.93 -4.90 -12.71
CA ASN A 146 5.89 -5.48 -13.55
C ASN A 146 6.48 -6.52 -14.51
N GLY A 147 7.53 -6.17 -15.26
CA GLY A 147 8.17 -7.07 -16.20
C GLY A 147 8.70 -8.34 -15.55
N MET A 148 9.38 -8.23 -14.41
CA MET A 148 9.95 -9.38 -13.70
C MET A 148 8.86 -10.29 -13.11
N SER A 149 7.81 -9.73 -12.53
CA SER A 149 6.72 -10.52 -11.96
C SER A 149 5.91 -11.30 -13.00
N ARG A 150 5.91 -10.84 -14.26
CA ARG A 150 5.26 -11.52 -15.39
C ARG A 150 6.09 -12.68 -15.98
N PHE A 151 7.38 -12.68 -15.74
CA PHE A 151 8.28 -13.70 -16.29
C PHE A 151 8.00 -15.09 -15.70
N ASP A 152 7.76 -15.19 -14.38
CA ASP A 152 7.42 -16.45 -13.71
C ASP A 152 6.44 -16.17 -12.56
N PRO A 153 5.27 -16.84 -12.49
CA PRO A 153 4.29 -16.65 -11.44
C PRO A 153 4.77 -17.01 -10.02
N LYS A 154 5.91 -17.68 -9.89
CA LYS A 154 6.55 -17.97 -8.59
C LYS A 154 7.32 -16.79 -8.05
N ILE A 155 7.70 -15.84 -8.89
CA ILE A 155 8.45 -14.65 -8.48
C ILE A 155 7.57 -13.78 -7.60
N ARG A 156 8.17 -13.29 -6.52
CA ARG A 156 7.63 -12.27 -5.62
C ARG A 156 8.57 -11.08 -5.63
N VAL A 157 8.03 -9.95 -6.00
CA VAL A 157 8.80 -8.72 -6.13
C VAL A 157 8.43 -7.79 -4.99
N VAL A 158 9.43 -7.32 -4.27
CA VAL A 158 9.31 -6.21 -3.33
C VAL A 158 10.07 -5.03 -3.91
N ILE A 159 9.48 -3.87 -3.95
CA ILE A 159 10.17 -2.66 -4.39
C ILE A 159 10.03 -1.54 -3.36
N GLU A 160 11.09 -0.77 -3.20
CA GLU A 160 11.04 0.54 -2.57
C GLU A 160 10.91 1.55 -3.70
N GLY A 161 9.67 1.99 -3.95
CA GLY A 161 9.34 2.79 -5.13
C GLY A 161 9.93 4.20 -5.08
N ALA A 162 10.03 4.75 -3.86
CA ALA A 162 10.72 6.00 -3.54
C ALA A 162 11.06 5.98 -2.05
N GLU A 163 12.18 6.60 -1.65
CA GLU A 163 12.53 6.76 -0.23
C GLU A 163 11.50 7.58 0.56
N PHE A 164 10.81 8.49 -0.15
CA PHE A 164 9.70 9.29 0.36
C PHE A 164 8.55 9.26 -0.65
N ALA A 165 7.34 9.03 -0.19
CA ALA A 165 6.16 8.91 -1.03
C ALA A 165 5.94 10.13 -1.94
N ASP A 166 6.36 11.32 -1.49
CA ASP A 166 6.30 12.58 -2.25
C ASP A 166 6.94 12.51 -3.64
N TYR A 167 7.95 11.66 -3.82
CA TYR A 167 8.66 11.48 -5.09
C TYR A 167 8.10 10.38 -5.98
N PHE A 168 7.03 9.74 -5.58
CA PHE A 168 6.46 8.62 -6.34
C PHE A 168 5.71 9.04 -7.62
N TRP A 169 5.35 10.31 -7.76
CA TRP A 169 4.56 10.82 -8.89
C TRP A 169 5.09 10.46 -10.28
N PRO A 170 6.40 10.45 -10.57
CA PRO A 170 6.91 10.01 -11.86
C PRO A 170 6.56 8.56 -12.22
N ALA A 171 6.33 7.71 -11.23
CA ALA A 171 6.01 6.29 -11.41
C ALA A 171 4.52 6.00 -11.57
N VAL A 172 3.63 6.98 -11.48
CA VAL A 172 2.17 6.74 -11.48
C VAL A 172 1.71 6.08 -12.77
N GLU A 173 2.29 6.40 -13.93
CA GLU A 173 1.98 5.71 -15.19
C GLU A 173 2.29 4.22 -15.09
N GLN A 174 3.49 3.87 -14.62
CA GLN A 174 3.91 2.47 -14.45
C GLN A 174 3.11 1.76 -13.34
N TYR A 175 2.69 2.49 -12.31
CA TYR A 175 1.78 1.98 -11.30
C TYR A 175 0.42 1.58 -11.92
N VAL A 176 -0.17 2.44 -12.75
CA VAL A 176 -1.43 2.16 -13.46
C VAL A 176 -1.26 0.95 -14.38
N GLU A 177 -0.19 0.90 -15.19
CA GLU A 177 0.11 -0.26 -16.04
C GLU A 177 0.20 -1.55 -15.23
N CYS A 178 0.85 -1.52 -14.10
CA CYS A 178 1.04 -2.67 -13.22
C CYS A 178 -0.28 -3.13 -12.59
N THR A 179 -1.06 -2.20 -12.04
CA THR A 179 -2.31 -2.51 -11.35
C THR A 179 -3.42 -2.96 -12.32
N HIS A 180 -3.44 -2.44 -13.55
CA HIS A 180 -4.43 -2.83 -14.57
C HIS A 180 -4.07 -4.10 -15.35
N GLU A 181 -2.86 -4.64 -15.18
CA GLU A 181 -2.35 -5.77 -15.97
C GLU A 181 -3.24 -7.02 -15.87
N TYR A 182 -3.73 -7.34 -14.67
CA TYR A 182 -4.57 -8.52 -14.45
C TYR A 182 -5.92 -8.39 -15.17
N TRP A 183 -6.55 -7.23 -15.10
CA TRP A 183 -7.81 -6.95 -15.79
C TRP A 183 -7.61 -6.89 -17.30
N ARG A 184 -6.62 -6.13 -17.77
CA ARG A 184 -6.31 -5.94 -19.18
C ARG A 184 -5.98 -7.25 -19.89
N SER A 185 -5.31 -8.16 -19.22
CA SER A 185 -4.92 -9.47 -19.76
C SER A 185 -6.00 -10.54 -19.59
N ASN A 186 -7.19 -10.19 -19.10
CA ASN A 186 -8.27 -11.16 -18.80
C ASN A 186 -7.76 -12.30 -17.89
N GLY A 187 -7.04 -11.96 -16.83
CA GLY A 187 -6.54 -12.89 -15.83
C GLY A 187 -5.25 -13.64 -16.19
N GLN A 188 -4.64 -13.38 -17.35
CA GLN A 188 -3.43 -14.09 -17.80
C GLN A 188 -2.19 -13.70 -17.01
N PHE A 189 -2.01 -12.41 -16.75
CA PHE A 189 -0.82 -11.86 -16.10
C PHE A 189 -1.19 -11.23 -14.77
N VAL A 190 -0.49 -11.65 -13.72
CA VAL A 190 -0.69 -11.16 -12.36
C VAL A 190 0.59 -10.49 -11.88
N PRO A 191 0.55 -9.18 -11.56
CA PRO A 191 1.72 -8.47 -11.03
C PRO A 191 1.91 -8.81 -9.55
N ASN A 192 2.73 -9.79 -9.23
CA ASN A 192 3.03 -10.19 -7.86
C ASN A 192 4.06 -9.22 -7.25
N VAL A 193 3.61 -8.00 -6.98
CA VAL A 193 4.46 -6.88 -6.55
C VAL A 193 3.96 -6.30 -5.23
N THR A 194 4.86 -6.17 -4.26
CA THR A 194 4.66 -5.38 -3.05
C THR A 194 5.46 -4.09 -3.17
N LEU A 195 4.78 -2.98 -3.41
CA LEU A 195 5.36 -1.65 -3.44
C LEU A 195 5.35 -1.06 -2.04
N ARG A 196 6.52 -0.82 -1.47
CA ARG A 196 6.72 -0.15 -0.19
C ARG A 196 6.92 1.36 -0.42
N LEU A 197 6.16 2.19 0.31
CA LEU A 197 6.29 3.63 0.29
C LEU A 197 6.36 4.19 1.71
N ALA A 198 7.46 4.84 2.05
CA ALA A 198 7.62 5.61 3.27
C ALA A 198 6.83 6.93 3.16
N SER A 199 5.76 7.10 3.95
CA SER A 199 4.77 8.17 3.82
C SER A 199 4.62 8.99 5.10
N GLY A 200 4.03 10.17 4.98
CA GLY A 200 3.62 11.00 6.11
C GLY A 200 4.66 11.96 6.66
N GLY A 201 4.22 12.79 7.59
CA GLY A 201 5.01 13.82 8.26
C GLY A 201 5.48 13.44 9.67
N TYR A 202 5.50 14.44 10.56
CA TYR A 202 5.98 14.39 11.96
C TYR A 202 7.49 14.09 12.10
N ILE A 203 8.23 14.30 11.03
CA ILE A 203 9.68 14.07 10.98
C ILE A 203 10.48 15.35 10.65
N GLY A 204 9.82 16.49 10.50
CA GLY A 204 10.45 17.73 10.04
C GLY A 204 10.94 17.63 8.59
N GLY A 205 10.26 16.86 7.74
CA GLY A 205 10.66 16.60 6.35
C GLY A 205 10.34 17.75 5.39
N GLY A 206 9.39 18.61 5.73
CA GLY A 206 8.99 19.75 4.90
C GLY A 206 8.23 19.35 3.64
N LEU A 207 8.31 20.21 2.61
CA LEU A 207 7.43 20.18 1.43
C LEU A 207 7.45 18.87 0.66
N TYR A 208 8.61 18.21 0.56
CA TYR A 208 8.85 17.09 -0.35
C TYR A 208 9.12 15.76 0.38
N HIS A 209 8.93 15.74 1.72
CA HIS A 209 9.22 14.56 2.53
C HIS A 209 8.16 14.32 3.61
N SER A 210 6.97 14.92 3.49
CA SER A 210 5.94 14.84 4.55
C SER A 210 4.52 14.64 4.02
N GLN A 211 4.35 14.32 2.74
CA GLN A 211 3.03 14.15 2.14
C GLN A 211 2.52 12.71 2.26
N ASN A 212 1.22 12.58 2.13
CA ASN A 212 0.50 11.31 2.03
C ASN A 212 -0.08 11.17 0.62
N LEU A 213 -0.11 9.96 0.08
CA LEU A 213 -0.57 9.66 -1.28
C LEU A 213 -1.72 8.67 -1.34
N GLU A 214 -2.11 8.06 -0.24
CA GLU A 214 -3.09 6.98 -0.22
C GLU A 214 -4.44 7.39 -0.80
N GLY A 215 -4.92 8.61 -0.53
CA GLY A 215 -6.16 9.12 -1.10
C GLY A 215 -6.11 9.21 -2.63
N ALA A 216 -4.99 9.70 -3.19
CA ALA A 216 -4.81 9.80 -4.63
C ALA A 216 -4.66 8.43 -5.29
N LEU A 217 -3.83 7.54 -4.73
CA LEU A 217 -3.57 6.21 -5.28
C LEU A 217 -4.76 5.26 -5.12
N ALA A 218 -5.61 5.47 -4.13
CA ALA A 218 -6.85 4.70 -3.93
C ALA A 218 -7.89 4.91 -5.05
N THR A 219 -7.76 5.98 -5.84
CA THR A 219 -8.63 6.21 -7.02
C THR A 219 -8.27 5.32 -8.21
N LEU A 220 -7.13 4.63 -8.16
CA LEU A 220 -6.63 3.77 -9.24
C LEU A 220 -6.91 2.30 -8.90
N PRO A 221 -7.81 1.61 -9.64
CA PRO A 221 -8.19 0.24 -9.32
C PRO A 221 -7.08 -0.76 -9.58
N GLY A 222 -7.19 -1.95 -8.98
CA GLY A 222 -6.26 -3.07 -9.22
C GLY A 222 -5.12 -3.20 -8.22
N ALA A 223 -5.09 -2.38 -7.16
CA ALA A 223 -4.15 -2.52 -6.05
C ALA A 223 -4.87 -2.77 -4.73
N ARG A 224 -4.24 -3.54 -3.84
CA ARG A 224 -4.54 -3.51 -2.41
C ARG A 224 -3.72 -2.39 -1.79
N ILE A 225 -4.28 -1.71 -0.79
CA ILE A 225 -3.59 -0.64 -0.06
C ILE A 225 -3.68 -0.92 1.43
N VAL A 226 -2.53 -1.02 2.08
CA VAL A 226 -2.43 -1.25 3.53
C VAL A 226 -1.56 -0.20 4.19
N CYS A 227 -1.90 0.18 5.41
CA CYS A 227 -1.18 1.15 6.22
C CYS A 227 -1.21 0.72 7.70
N PRO A 228 -0.26 -0.11 8.14
CA PRO A 228 -0.21 -0.59 9.52
C PRO A 228 0.14 0.52 10.50
N SER A 229 -0.35 0.36 11.74
CA SER A 229 -0.11 1.29 12.86
C SER A 229 0.86 0.75 13.91
N PHE A 230 1.07 -0.56 13.95
CA PHE A 230 1.88 -1.25 14.97
C PHE A 230 2.85 -2.25 14.32
N ALA A 231 3.91 -2.60 15.03
CA ALA A 231 4.99 -3.46 14.52
C ALA A 231 4.52 -4.88 14.18
N ASP A 232 3.60 -5.46 14.96
CA ASP A 232 2.99 -6.76 14.66
C ASP A 232 2.17 -6.72 13.37
N ASP A 233 1.34 -5.70 13.19
CA ASP A 233 0.55 -5.53 11.98
C ASP A 233 1.45 -5.25 10.76
N ALA A 234 2.52 -4.49 10.93
CA ALA A 234 3.47 -4.26 9.84
C ALA A 234 4.10 -5.58 9.37
N ALA A 235 4.55 -6.42 10.30
CA ALA A 235 5.06 -7.75 9.98
C ALA A 235 4.00 -8.64 9.31
N GLY A 236 2.82 -8.70 9.90
CA GLY A 236 1.74 -9.58 9.43
C GLY A 236 1.20 -9.18 8.06
N LEU A 237 0.92 -7.90 7.83
CA LEU A 237 0.46 -7.39 6.54
C LEU A 237 1.53 -7.49 5.45
N LEU A 238 2.81 -7.24 5.78
CA LEU A 238 3.90 -7.36 4.82
C LEU A 238 4.06 -8.82 4.37
N ARG A 239 3.99 -9.76 5.29
CA ARG A 239 4.03 -11.19 4.97
C ARG A 239 2.89 -11.60 4.06
N THR A 240 1.67 -11.21 4.39
CA THR A 240 0.48 -11.46 3.57
C THR A 240 0.62 -10.81 2.19
N SER A 241 1.16 -9.59 2.11
CA SER A 241 1.41 -8.88 0.85
C SER A 241 2.37 -9.64 -0.06
N ILE A 242 3.52 -10.07 0.48
CA ILE A 242 4.55 -10.79 -0.29
C ILE A 242 4.04 -12.16 -0.77
N ARG A 243 3.26 -12.86 0.06
CA ARG A 243 2.70 -14.18 -0.28
C ARG A 243 1.53 -14.11 -1.24
N SER A 244 0.81 -12.99 -1.27
CA SER A 244 -0.36 -12.80 -2.14
C SER A 244 0.03 -12.66 -3.61
N ARG A 245 -0.92 -13.03 -4.46
CA ARG A 245 -0.89 -12.67 -5.87
C ARG A 245 -1.48 -11.27 -6.04
N GLY A 246 -1.00 -10.54 -7.04
CA GLY A 246 -1.48 -9.19 -7.35
C GLY A 246 -0.64 -8.10 -6.70
N PHE A 247 -0.99 -6.87 -7.03
CA PHE A 247 -0.27 -5.68 -6.57
C PHE A 247 -0.75 -5.25 -5.18
N THR A 248 0.20 -4.98 -4.29
CA THR A 248 -0.08 -4.38 -2.98
C THR A 248 0.78 -3.14 -2.77
N LEU A 249 0.14 -2.02 -2.47
CA LEU A 249 0.77 -0.81 -1.94
C LEU A 249 0.85 -0.93 -0.42
N PHE A 250 2.06 -1.02 0.10
CA PHE A 250 2.37 -1.12 1.52
C PHE A 250 2.90 0.23 2.01
N ILE A 251 2.04 0.98 2.70
CA ILE A 251 2.35 2.32 3.21
C ILE A 251 3.02 2.20 4.57
N GLU A 252 4.18 2.82 4.71
CA GLU A 252 4.97 2.84 5.94
C GLU A 252 4.99 4.26 6.53
N PRO A 253 4.20 4.55 7.59
CA PRO A 253 4.26 5.84 8.24
C PRO A 253 5.65 6.08 8.85
N LYS A 254 6.38 7.06 8.33
CA LYS A 254 7.78 7.31 8.72
C LYS A 254 7.97 7.58 10.21
N ALA A 255 7.01 8.28 10.81
CA ALA A 255 7.02 8.57 12.25
C ALA A 255 7.01 7.30 13.12
N LEU A 256 6.55 6.17 12.59
CA LEU A 256 6.43 4.93 13.35
C LEU A 256 7.69 4.07 13.36
N TYR A 257 8.65 4.27 12.45
CA TYR A 257 9.81 3.37 12.31
C TYR A 257 10.54 3.08 13.64
N ASN A 258 10.75 4.11 14.44
CA ASN A 258 11.42 4.00 15.74
C ASN A 258 10.53 4.47 16.91
N SER A 259 9.19 4.51 16.70
CA SER A 259 8.24 4.88 17.76
C SER A 259 8.14 3.77 18.80
N VAL A 260 8.21 4.18 20.06
CA VAL A 260 8.00 3.27 21.21
C VAL A 260 6.54 2.86 21.31
N GLU A 261 5.62 3.75 20.94
CA GLU A 261 4.16 3.52 20.95
C GLU A 261 3.77 2.46 19.92
N ALA A 262 4.46 2.42 18.78
CA ALA A 262 4.21 1.43 17.74
C ALA A 262 4.91 0.09 17.97
N ALA A 263 5.83 0.02 18.95
CA ALA A 263 6.57 -1.19 19.24
C ALA A 263 5.71 -2.24 19.95
N THR A 264 5.68 -3.44 19.38
CA THR A 264 4.87 -4.57 19.89
C THR A 264 5.67 -5.88 19.89
N ILE A 265 5.15 -6.89 20.56
CA ILE A 265 5.59 -8.27 20.42
C ILE A 265 5.16 -8.75 19.03
N VAL A 266 6.09 -9.31 18.27
CA VAL A 266 5.86 -9.78 16.90
C VAL A 266 6.12 -11.28 16.83
N PRO A 267 5.09 -12.11 16.72
CA PRO A 267 5.28 -13.55 16.50
C PRO A 267 5.99 -13.82 15.16
N ASN A 268 6.86 -14.81 15.11
CA ASN A 268 7.71 -15.08 13.94
C ASN A 268 6.91 -15.36 12.65
N ASP A 269 5.75 -15.97 12.76
CA ASP A 269 4.89 -16.40 11.67
C ASP A 269 3.56 -15.62 11.62
N PHE A 270 3.47 -14.48 12.33
CA PHE A 270 2.25 -13.70 12.38
C PHE A 270 1.86 -13.15 11.01
N GLU A 271 0.59 -13.30 10.67
CA GLU A 271 -0.02 -12.88 9.41
C GLU A 271 -1.30 -12.11 9.69
N VAL A 272 -1.57 -11.09 8.89
CA VAL A 272 -2.80 -10.31 8.95
C VAL A 272 -3.50 -10.39 7.61
N PRO A 273 -4.72 -10.93 7.52
CA PRO A 273 -5.48 -10.95 6.28
C PRO A 273 -5.86 -9.53 5.83
N PHE A 274 -5.96 -9.32 4.54
CA PHE A 274 -6.45 -8.05 4.01
C PHE A 274 -7.92 -7.82 4.37
N GLY A 275 -8.30 -6.56 4.55
CA GLY A 275 -9.68 -6.19 4.85
C GLY A 275 -10.14 -6.60 6.25
N LYS A 276 -9.21 -6.73 7.20
CA LYS A 276 -9.53 -6.94 8.62
C LYS A 276 -9.04 -5.76 9.46
N ALA A 277 -9.98 -4.98 9.97
CA ALA A 277 -9.72 -3.94 10.95
C ALA A 277 -9.45 -4.56 12.33
N ARG A 278 -8.90 -3.76 13.24
CA ARG A 278 -8.68 -4.16 14.64
C ARG A 278 -9.26 -3.09 15.57
N ILE A 279 -10.16 -3.50 16.46
CA ILE A 279 -10.61 -2.65 17.56
C ILE A 279 -9.47 -2.59 18.57
N ARG A 280 -8.83 -1.42 18.67
CA ARG A 280 -7.72 -1.18 19.61
C ARG A 280 -8.22 -0.83 21.01
N ARG A 281 -9.38 -0.26 21.09
CA ARG A 281 -10.08 0.10 22.30
C ARG A 281 -11.57 -0.05 22.10
N GLU A 282 -12.22 -0.80 22.96
CA GLU A 282 -13.68 -0.92 22.98
C GLU A 282 -14.31 0.38 23.53
N GLY A 283 -15.52 0.70 23.06
CA GLY A 283 -16.28 1.85 23.49
C GLY A 283 -17.75 1.82 23.05
N SER A 284 -18.55 2.72 23.58
CA SER A 284 -20.01 2.76 23.34
C SER A 284 -20.56 4.12 22.89
N ASP A 285 -19.82 5.23 23.03
CA ASP A 285 -20.35 6.56 22.86
C ASP A 285 -19.92 7.23 21.55
N LEU A 286 -18.78 6.82 20.99
CA LEU A 286 -18.22 7.34 19.76
C LEU A 286 -17.32 6.29 19.11
N SER A 287 -17.42 6.10 17.80
CA SER A 287 -16.45 5.34 17.00
C SER A 287 -15.44 6.28 16.35
N ILE A 288 -14.15 6.12 16.66
CA ILE A 288 -13.05 6.75 15.94
C ILE A 288 -12.44 5.73 14.96
N ILE A 289 -12.53 6.02 13.67
CA ILE A 289 -12.00 5.19 12.58
C ILE A 289 -10.70 5.83 12.10
N THR A 290 -9.61 5.09 12.14
CA THR A 290 -8.27 5.64 11.89
C THR A 290 -7.30 4.59 11.33
N TYR A 291 -6.10 5.00 10.91
CA TYR A 291 -5.01 4.13 10.47
C TYR A 291 -3.65 4.84 10.58
N GLY A 292 -2.57 4.05 10.53
CA GLY A 292 -1.21 4.57 10.54
C GLY A 292 -0.89 5.35 11.83
N ASN A 293 -0.13 6.43 11.70
CA ASN A 293 0.35 7.20 12.85
C ASN A 293 -0.78 7.80 13.70
N THR A 294 -1.90 8.21 13.07
CA THR A 294 -3.02 8.84 13.80
C THR A 294 -3.73 7.89 14.77
N THR A 295 -3.55 6.58 14.64
CA THR A 295 -4.09 5.59 15.58
C THR A 295 -3.59 5.84 17.00
N HIS A 296 -2.31 6.18 17.16
CA HIS A 296 -1.70 6.46 18.47
C HIS A 296 -2.27 7.72 19.11
N PHE A 297 -2.49 8.78 18.34
CA PHE A 297 -3.17 9.98 18.84
C PHE A 297 -4.61 9.70 19.26
N CYS A 298 -5.34 8.89 18.47
CA CYS A 298 -6.72 8.54 18.79
C CYS A 298 -6.83 7.72 20.08
N LEU A 299 -5.91 6.80 20.34
CA LEU A 299 -5.85 6.05 21.59
C LEU A 299 -5.62 6.98 22.80
N ASN A 300 -4.65 7.89 22.71
CA ASN A 300 -4.39 8.87 23.76
C ASN A 300 -5.60 9.81 23.99
N VAL A 301 -6.26 10.22 22.91
CA VAL A 301 -7.46 11.06 22.98
C VAL A 301 -8.63 10.32 23.64
N ALA A 302 -8.84 9.05 23.31
CA ALA A 302 -9.88 8.23 23.91
C ALA A 302 -9.68 8.07 25.44
N GLU A 303 -8.45 7.86 25.89
CA GLU A 303 -8.10 7.82 27.32
C GLU A 303 -8.36 9.18 28.00
N ARG A 304 -8.03 10.28 27.33
CA ARG A 304 -8.25 11.63 27.85
C ARG A 304 -9.74 11.94 27.99
N LEU A 305 -10.56 11.59 26.97
CA LEU A 305 -12.01 11.77 27.00
C LEU A 305 -12.67 10.96 28.11
N GLU A 306 -12.22 9.75 28.38
CA GLU A 306 -12.70 8.95 29.51
C GLU A 306 -12.36 9.60 30.85
N LYS A 307 -11.13 10.07 31.03
CA LYS A 307 -10.68 10.72 32.28
C LYS A 307 -11.36 12.05 32.55
N GLU A 308 -11.59 12.86 31.52
CA GLU A 308 -12.16 14.23 31.67
C GLU A 308 -13.67 14.23 31.66
N GLY A 309 -14.35 13.33 30.96
CA GLY A 309 -15.80 13.36 30.75
C GLY A 309 -16.53 12.03 30.97
N GLY A 310 -15.80 10.94 31.28
CA GLY A 310 -16.40 9.61 31.49
C GLY A 310 -16.89 8.96 30.19
N TRP A 311 -16.51 9.49 29.02
CA TRP A 311 -16.95 8.97 27.72
C TRP A 311 -16.22 7.70 27.32
N SER A 312 -16.97 6.75 26.81
CA SER A 312 -16.48 5.45 26.32
C SER A 312 -16.27 5.47 24.80
N VAL A 313 -15.05 5.72 24.37
CA VAL A 313 -14.70 5.90 22.95
C VAL A 313 -14.08 4.63 22.39
N GLU A 314 -14.65 4.12 21.30
CA GLU A 314 -14.11 3.02 20.52
C GLU A 314 -13.10 3.51 19.49
N VAL A 315 -11.95 2.85 19.39
CA VAL A 315 -10.92 3.18 18.41
C VAL A 315 -10.67 1.99 17.49
N ILE A 316 -10.95 2.19 16.21
CA ILE A 316 -10.81 1.19 15.13
C ILE A 316 -9.63 1.54 14.27
N ASP A 317 -8.63 0.68 14.26
CA ASP A 317 -7.49 0.73 13.35
C ASP A 317 -7.82 -0.10 12.11
N ILE A 318 -8.09 0.56 10.98
CA ILE A 318 -8.54 -0.16 9.78
C ILE A 318 -7.43 -0.94 9.09
N ARG A 319 -6.15 -0.59 9.26
CA ARG A 319 -4.95 -1.28 8.74
C ARG A 319 -4.94 -1.52 7.22
N SER A 320 -6.09 -1.84 6.64
CA SER A 320 -6.31 -2.13 5.22
C SER A 320 -7.29 -1.11 4.66
N LEU A 321 -6.83 -0.28 3.73
CA LEU A 321 -7.68 0.72 3.07
C LEU A 321 -8.44 0.07 1.90
N ILE A 322 -7.75 -0.76 1.12
CA ILE A 322 -8.33 -1.54 0.04
C ILE A 322 -7.82 -2.98 0.15
N PRO A 323 -8.70 -3.95 0.40
CA PRO A 323 -10.12 -3.80 0.72
C PRO A 323 -10.37 -3.20 2.11
N LEU A 324 -11.48 -2.46 2.26
CA LEU A 324 -11.90 -1.86 3.53
C LEU A 324 -12.78 -2.84 4.30
N ASP A 325 -12.54 -3.00 5.61
CA ASP A 325 -13.41 -3.74 6.53
C ASP A 325 -14.66 -2.94 6.91
N LYS A 326 -15.60 -2.86 5.98
CA LYS A 326 -16.86 -2.16 6.19
C LYS A 326 -17.70 -2.80 7.31
N GLU A 327 -17.61 -4.12 7.49
CA GLU A 327 -18.38 -4.84 8.50
C GLU A 327 -18.02 -4.35 9.90
N THR A 328 -16.76 -4.41 10.28
CA THR A 328 -16.28 -3.93 11.59
C THR A 328 -16.62 -2.45 11.82
N ILE A 329 -16.41 -1.60 10.81
CA ILE A 329 -16.74 -0.16 10.91
C ILE A 329 -18.23 0.03 11.13
N TYR A 330 -19.08 -0.67 10.37
CA TYR A 330 -20.53 -0.48 10.42
C TYR A 330 -21.13 -1.02 11.72
N GLU A 331 -20.65 -2.11 12.25
CA GLU A 331 -21.08 -2.64 13.54
C GLU A 331 -20.75 -1.67 14.67
N SER A 332 -19.54 -1.13 14.67
CA SER A 332 -19.12 -0.11 15.63
C SER A 332 -20.00 1.14 15.56
N VAL A 333 -20.19 1.69 14.37
CA VAL A 333 -21.01 2.92 14.19
C VAL A 333 -22.48 2.68 14.55
N LYS A 334 -23.04 1.51 14.27
CA LYS A 334 -24.39 1.15 14.74
C LYS A 334 -24.52 1.09 16.27
N LYS A 335 -23.44 0.68 16.94
CA LYS A 335 -23.35 0.62 18.40
C LYS A 335 -23.27 2.00 19.04
N THR A 336 -22.43 2.88 18.46
CA THR A 336 -22.09 4.19 19.06
C THR A 336 -22.93 5.36 18.53
N SER A 337 -23.60 5.19 17.40
CA SER A 337 -24.38 6.20 16.67
C SER A 337 -23.62 7.46 16.25
N LYS A 338 -22.31 7.54 16.49
CA LYS A 338 -21.44 8.69 16.21
C LYS A 338 -20.13 8.22 15.61
N ALA A 339 -19.66 8.92 14.57
CA ALA A 339 -18.44 8.56 13.85
C ALA A 339 -17.51 9.74 13.62
N LEU A 340 -16.24 9.57 13.98
CA LEU A 340 -15.12 10.45 13.68
C LEU A 340 -14.09 9.69 12.86
N ILE A 341 -13.78 10.16 11.64
CA ILE A 341 -12.70 9.61 10.84
C ILE A 341 -11.46 10.46 11.03
N VAL A 342 -10.35 9.81 11.39
CA VAL A 342 -9.06 10.49 11.62
C VAL A 342 -7.99 9.85 10.75
N HIS A 343 -7.33 10.67 9.94
CA HIS A 343 -6.21 10.21 9.09
C HIS A 343 -5.19 11.34 8.88
N GLU A 344 -3.97 10.97 8.52
CA GLU A 344 -2.91 11.95 8.31
C GLU A 344 -3.01 12.66 6.97
N ASP A 345 -3.55 12.02 5.93
CA ASP A 345 -3.78 12.66 4.63
C ASP A 345 -4.71 13.88 4.76
N LYS A 346 -4.77 14.69 3.73
CA LYS A 346 -5.58 15.91 3.72
C LYS A 346 -7.07 15.61 3.88
N VAL A 347 -7.80 16.45 4.60
CA VAL A 347 -9.26 16.31 4.70
C VAL A 347 -9.93 16.41 3.33
N PHE A 348 -9.42 17.32 2.47
CA PHE A 348 -9.90 17.44 1.10
C PHE A 348 -9.20 16.41 0.20
N GLY A 349 -9.98 15.51 -0.40
CA GLY A 349 -9.48 14.50 -1.32
C GLY A 349 -8.80 13.28 -0.68
N GLY A 350 -8.63 13.25 0.65
CA GLY A 350 -8.07 12.10 1.36
C GLY A 350 -9.07 10.96 1.52
N PHE A 351 -8.54 9.76 1.79
CA PHE A 351 -9.31 8.49 1.86
C PHE A 351 -10.45 8.50 2.89
N GLY A 352 -10.30 9.26 3.98
CA GLY A 352 -11.37 9.42 4.98
C GLY A 352 -12.67 10.01 4.42
N GLY A 353 -12.63 10.66 3.25
CA GLY A 353 -13.82 11.12 2.53
C GLY A 353 -14.70 9.97 2.07
N GLU A 354 -14.10 8.90 1.54
CA GLU A 354 -14.80 7.68 1.08
C GLU A 354 -15.44 6.93 2.27
N ILE A 355 -14.71 6.82 3.38
CA ILE A 355 -15.26 6.20 4.61
C ILE A 355 -16.46 6.99 5.11
N ALA A 356 -16.34 8.33 5.19
CA ALA A 356 -17.42 9.19 5.63
C ALA A 356 -18.66 9.12 4.72
N ALA A 357 -18.45 9.09 3.40
CA ALA A 357 -19.52 8.93 2.42
C ALA A 357 -20.24 7.58 2.56
N SER A 358 -19.48 6.50 2.70
CA SER A 358 -20.02 5.15 2.94
C SER A 358 -20.87 5.09 4.21
N ILE A 359 -20.37 5.59 5.34
CA ILE A 359 -21.11 5.64 6.61
C ILE A 359 -22.37 6.52 6.46
N GLY A 360 -22.24 7.72 5.90
CA GLY A 360 -23.36 8.64 5.72
C GLY A 360 -24.47 8.11 4.80
N THR A 361 -24.10 7.29 3.80
CA THR A 361 -25.06 6.67 2.87
C THR A 361 -25.70 5.42 3.48
N ASP A 362 -24.87 4.50 3.96
CA ASP A 362 -25.32 3.16 4.32
C ASP A 362 -25.91 3.10 5.74
N LEU A 363 -25.47 4.01 6.65
CA LEU A 363 -25.84 4.02 8.05
C LEU A 363 -26.58 5.28 8.50
N PHE A 364 -27.08 6.11 7.59
CA PHE A 364 -27.76 7.37 7.92
C PHE A 364 -28.81 7.24 9.06
N ARG A 365 -29.57 6.13 9.07
CA ARG A 365 -30.62 5.89 10.08
C ARG A 365 -30.12 5.54 11.49
N TYR A 366 -28.83 5.28 11.61
CA TYR A 366 -28.16 4.91 12.87
C TYR A 366 -27.37 6.07 13.47
N LEU A 367 -27.30 7.21 12.78
CA LEU A 367 -26.47 8.33 13.19
C LEU A 367 -27.27 9.34 14.02
N ASP A 368 -26.76 9.66 15.20
CA ASP A 368 -27.27 10.73 16.08
C ASP A 368 -26.56 12.06 15.81
N ALA A 369 -25.46 12.07 15.09
CA ALA A 369 -24.66 13.25 14.74
C ALA A 369 -24.09 13.16 13.31
N PRO A 370 -23.75 14.30 12.68
CA PRO A 370 -23.04 14.28 11.40
C PRO A 370 -21.69 13.58 11.52
N VAL A 371 -21.33 12.76 10.52
CA VAL A 371 -20.00 12.17 10.44
C VAL A 371 -18.95 13.28 10.33
N GLN A 372 -17.97 13.29 11.22
CA GLN A 372 -16.89 14.27 11.24
C GLN A 372 -15.59 13.67 10.72
N ARG A 373 -14.71 14.53 10.19
CA ARG A 373 -13.38 14.14 9.73
C ARG A 373 -12.30 15.08 10.28
N VAL A 374 -11.20 14.51 10.74
CA VAL A 374 -9.97 15.22 11.10
C VAL A 374 -8.84 14.67 10.26
N GLY A 375 -8.14 15.53 9.55
CA GLY A 375 -6.98 15.22 8.72
C GLY A 375 -6.09 16.43 8.57
N SER A 376 -5.07 16.33 7.75
CA SER A 376 -4.20 17.47 7.46
C SER A 376 -4.96 18.58 6.76
N THR A 377 -4.55 19.82 7.05
CA THR A 377 -5.05 21.01 6.37
C THR A 377 -4.71 20.96 4.89
N PHE A 378 -5.56 21.47 4.00
CA PHE A 378 -5.32 21.48 2.56
C PHE A 378 -4.24 22.51 2.17
N THR A 379 -3.01 22.23 2.57
CA THR A 379 -1.80 23.00 2.30
C THR A 379 -0.60 22.07 2.20
N PRO A 380 0.52 22.48 1.56
CA PRO A 380 1.79 21.78 1.70
C PRO A 380 2.24 21.72 3.16
N VAL A 381 3.00 20.70 3.55
CA VAL A 381 3.53 20.57 4.91
C VAL A 381 4.78 21.43 5.07
N GLY A 382 4.79 22.31 6.07
CA GLY A 382 5.92 23.20 6.35
C GLY A 382 7.08 22.49 7.06
N PHE A 383 8.31 22.95 6.84
CA PHE A 383 9.50 22.42 7.50
C PHE A 383 9.59 22.81 8.99
N ASN A 384 9.16 24.01 9.33
CA ASN A 384 9.21 24.50 10.70
C ASN A 384 8.23 23.69 11.57
N PRO A 385 8.64 23.19 12.77
CA PRO A 385 7.79 22.38 13.64
C PRO A 385 6.45 23.01 14.01
N ILE A 386 6.41 24.36 14.15
CA ILE A 386 5.16 25.09 14.42
C ILE A 386 4.20 24.97 13.23
N LEU A 387 4.71 25.08 12.00
CA LEU A 387 3.92 24.94 10.79
C LEU A 387 3.50 23.48 10.58
N GLU A 388 4.42 22.54 10.75
CA GLU A 388 4.10 21.10 10.66
C GLU A 388 2.96 20.74 11.63
N SER A 389 3.06 21.14 12.90
CA SER A 389 2.04 20.88 13.92
C SER A 389 0.71 21.56 13.64
N ALA A 390 0.70 22.74 13.01
CA ALA A 390 -0.52 23.44 12.64
C ALA A 390 -1.24 22.80 11.44
N ILE A 391 -0.50 22.09 10.58
CA ILE A 391 -1.01 21.48 9.35
C ILE A 391 -1.45 20.05 9.60
N LEU A 392 -0.62 19.23 10.24
CA LEU A 392 -0.91 17.82 10.51
C LEU A 392 -1.94 17.67 11.65
N PRO A 393 -2.74 16.58 11.66
CA PRO A 393 -3.68 16.32 12.75
C PRO A 393 -2.94 15.98 14.04
N GLY A 394 -3.19 16.76 15.10
CA GLY A 394 -2.63 16.51 16.44
C GLY A 394 -3.72 16.09 17.43
N ALA A 395 -3.30 15.62 18.61
CA ALA A 395 -4.19 15.12 19.65
C ALA A 395 -5.25 16.16 20.07
N ASP A 396 -4.90 17.44 20.19
CA ASP A 396 -5.87 18.47 20.60
C ASP A 396 -6.97 18.70 19.54
N ARG A 397 -6.62 18.72 18.24
CA ARG A 397 -7.62 18.83 17.17
C ARG A 397 -8.57 17.63 17.13
N ILE A 398 -8.04 16.44 17.38
CA ILE A 398 -8.82 15.20 17.45
C ILE A 398 -9.72 15.23 18.67
N PHE A 399 -9.20 15.66 19.83
CA PHE A 399 -9.95 15.79 21.08
C PHE A 399 -11.14 16.74 20.95
N GLU A 400 -10.93 17.94 20.42
CA GLU A 400 -12.00 18.92 20.23
C GLU A 400 -13.09 18.42 19.26
N ALA A 401 -12.70 17.76 18.17
CA ALA A 401 -13.66 17.18 17.24
C ALA A 401 -14.47 16.03 17.86
N ALA A 402 -13.82 15.16 18.62
CA ALA A 402 -14.47 14.06 19.33
C ALA A 402 -15.41 14.57 20.42
N LYS A 403 -14.96 15.52 21.25
CA LYS A 403 -15.77 16.14 22.29
C LYS A 403 -17.03 16.80 21.73
N LYS A 404 -16.90 17.56 20.63
CA LYS A 404 -18.03 18.15 19.94
C LYS A 404 -19.08 17.14 19.49
N LEU A 405 -18.64 15.96 19.02
CA LEU A 405 -19.53 14.86 18.64
C LEU A 405 -20.21 14.22 19.87
N LEU A 406 -19.48 14.08 20.96
CA LEU A 406 -20.00 13.49 22.20
C LEU A 406 -21.06 14.40 22.88
N GLU A 407 -20.91 15.71 22.76
CA GLU A 407 -21.82 16.73 23.27
C GLU A 407 -23.02 17.02 22.33
N TYR A 408 -23.03 16.47 21.12
CA TYR A 408 -24.12 16.63 20.15
C TYR A 408 -25.35 15.85 20.56
#